data_c95127bd5fee3f4bc3e4ee164c122e2d
#
_entry.id   c95127bd5fee3f4bc3e4ee164c122e2d
#
_cell.length_a   1.000
_cell.length_b   1.000
_cell.length_c   1.000
_cell.angle_alpha   90.00
_cell.angle_beta   90.00
_cell.angle_gamma   90.00
#
_symmetry.space_group_name_H-M   'P 1'
#
loop_
_entity.id
_entity.type
_entity.pdbx_description
1 polymer ?
#
loop_
_entity_poly.entity_id
_entity_poly.type
_entity_poly.pdbx_seq_one_letter_code
_entity_poly.pdbx_strand_id
1 'polypeptide(L)'
;DRVSKILNIKYPVIQAPMLGVTTPEMVAAVSNNGGLGSLPVGGLSAEKTLALIQRTKELTDKPFAVNLFAHPIPAVVDENEFNAMQDFLSQLCTTDGIQVEQQAVDKLRFYSYKDLISTLISENIKVVSFTFGVPDDESIEILKANQAILIGTATSAEEAKILDKKGMDMITVQGIEAGGHRGS
;
A
#
# COMPACT_ATOMS: atom_id res chain seq x y z
N ASP A 1 19.57 -16.68 -5.31
CA ASP A 1 19.56 -15.31 -5.87
C ASP A 1 19.54 -14.25 -4.74
N ARG A 2 19.73 -12.97 -5.10
CA ARG A 2 19.83 -11.88 -4.13
C ARG A 2 18.48 -11.57 -3.45
N VAL A 3 17.40 -11.60 -4.20
CA VAL A 3 16.04 -11.27 -3.71
C VAL A 3 15.63 -12.24 -2.60
N SER A 4 15.76 -13.55 -2.85
CA SER A 4 15.39 -14.58 -1.87
C SER A 4 16.21 -14.46 -0.59
N LYS A 5 17.49 -14.10 -0.69
CA LYS A 5 18.37 -13.91 0.49
C LYS A 5 17.96 -12.69 1.32
N ILE A 6 17.67 -11.54 0.67
CA ILE A 6 17.29 -10.32 1.36
C ILE A 6 15.95 -10.51 2.08
N LEU A 7 14.98 -11.11 1.41
CA LEU A 7 13.61 -11.26 1.93
C LEU A 7 13.41 -12.52 2.79
N ASN A 8 14.44 -13.38 2.89
CA ASN A 8 14.38 -14.67 3.59
C ASN A 8 13.22 -15.54 3.09
N ILE A 9 13.11 -15.67 1.75
CA ILE A 9 12.10 -16.48 1.05
C ILE A 9 12.77 -17.54 0.19
N LYS A 10 12.04 -18.59 -0.15
CA LYS A 10 12.55 -19.71 -0.94
C LYS A 10 12.66 -19.38 -2.43
N TYR A 11 11.66 -18.72 -2.97
CA TYR A 11 11.55 -18.38 -4.38
C TYR A 11 11.52 -16.86 -4.55
N PRO A 12 12.21 -16.28 -5.56
CA PRO A 12 12.20 -14.82 -5.80
C PRO A 12 10.88 -14.36 -6.44
N VAL A 13 9.78 -14.66 -5.77
CA VAL A 13 8.43 -14.33 -6.22
C VAL A 13 7.75 -13.52 -5.13
N ILE A 14 7.28 -12.34 -5.49
CA ILE A 14 6.53 -11.43 -4.63
C ILE A 14 5.12 -11.30 -5.19
N GLN A 15 4.12 -11.57 -4.36
CA GLN A 15 2.72 -11.35 -4.74
C GLN A 15 2.44 -9.85 -4.82
N ALA A 16 1.78 -9.42 -5.89
CA ALA A 16 1.35 -8.02 -6.01
C ALA A 16 0.27 -7.69 -4.96
N PRO A 17 0.43 -6.59 -4.20
CA PRO A 17 -0.59 -6.13 -3.27
C PRO A 17 -1.77 -5.52 -4.04
N MET A 18 -2.96 -6.10 -3.93
CA MET A 18 -4.16 -5.64 -4.64
C MET A 18 -5.26 -5.36 -3.62
N LEU A 19 -5.46 -4.07 -3.28
CA LEU A 19 -6.51 -3.67 -2.34
C LEU A 19 -7.90 -4.09 -2.87
N GLY A 20 -8.71 -4.70 -2.00
CA GLY A 20 -10.01 -5.24 -2.37
C GLY A 20 -10.00 -6.65 -2.98
N VAL A 21 -8.82 -7.18 -3.32
CA VAL A 21 -8.65 -8.54 -3.89
C VAL A 21 -7.80 -9.42 -2.97
N THR A 22 -6.66 -8.91 -2.54
CA THR A 22 -5.74 -9.66 -1.66
C THR A 22 -6.30 -9.75 -0.25
N THR A 23 -6.40 -10.97 0.27
CA THR A 23 -6.83 -11.26 1.64
C THR A 23 -5.66 -11.76 2.50
N PRO A 24 -5.75 -11.74 3.84
CA PRO A 24 -4.77 -12.37 4.72
C PRO A 24 -4.49 -13.84 4.38
N GLU A 25 -5.53 -14.58 3.96
CA GLU A 25 -5.41 -15.97 3.55
C GLU A 25 -4.55 -16.12 2.27
N MET A 26 -4.72 -15.22 1.30
CA MET A 26 -3.89 -15.20 0.08
C MET A 26 -2.44 -14.88 0.40
N VAL A 27 -2.20 -13.86 1.23
CA VAL A 27 -0.85 -13.48 1.70
C VAL A 27 -0.16 -14.66 2.38
N ALA A 28 -0.84 -15.28 3.33
CA ALA A 28 -0.33 -16.44 4.06
C ALA A 28 -0.06 -17.64 3.14
N ALA A 29 -0.95 -17.90 2.19
CA ALA A 29 -0.78 -19.00 1.23
C ALA A 29 0.48 -18.82 0.38
N VAL A 30 0.75 -17.60 -0.11
CA VAL A 30 1.97 -17.30 -0.87
C VAL A 30 3.22 -17.45 0.01
N SER A 31 3.19 -16.90 1.21
CA SER A 31 4.32 -16.96 2.16
C SER A 31 4.63 -18.39 2.57
N ASN A 32 3.61 -19.19 2.91
CA ASN A 32 3.76 -20.60 3.31
C ASN A 32 4.31 -21.48 2.17
N ASN A 33 4.10 -21.08 0.91
CA ASN A 33 4.66 -21.77 -0.25
C ASN A 33 6.02 -21.23 -0.70
N GLY A 34 6.62 -20.30 0.08
CA GLY A 34 8.00 -19.86 -0.12
C GLY A 34 8.20 -18.64 -1.00
N GLY A 35 7.12 -17.94 -1.38
CA GLY A 35 7.16 -16.59 -1.93
C GLY A 35 7.07 -15.53 -0.84
N LEU A 36 6.90 -14.27 -1.23
CA LEU A 36 6.54 -13.18 -0.34
C LEU A 36 5.09 -12.77 -0.58
N GLY A 37 4.20 -13.07 0.35
CA GLY A 37 2.86 -12.52 0.36
C GLY A 37 2.94 -11.02 0.65
N SER A 38 2.03 -10.22 0.07
CA SER A 38 2.06 -8.77 0.24
C SER A 38 0.66 -8.25 0.59
N LEU A 39 0.51 -7.77 1.82
CA LEU A 39 -0.75 -7.30 2.38
C LEU A 39 -0.99 -5.83 2.03
N PRO A 40 -2.01 -5.50 1.22
CA PRO A 40 -2.33 -4.12 0.89
C PRO A 40 -3.10 -3.44 2.03
N VAL A 41 -2.59 -2.32 2.53
CA VAL A 41 -3.25 -1.52 3.58
C VAL A 41 -3.30 -0.02 3.24
N GLY A 42 -2.86 0.35 2.04
CA GLY A 42 -2.89 1.74 1.59
C GLY A 42 -4.30 2.33 1.67
N GLY A 43 -4.44 3.49 2.32
CA GLY A 43 -5.74 4.15 2.51
C GLY A 43 -6.65 3.55 3.59
N LEU A 44 -6.21 2.54 4.35
CA LEU A 44 -6.95 1.99 5.47
C LEU A 44 -6.61 2.70 6.78
N SER A 45 -7.53 2.64 7.76
CA SER A 45 -7.26 3.11 9.12
C SER A 45 -6.25 2.22 9.83
N ALA A 46 -5.59 2.75 10.88
CA ALA A 46 -4.68 1.98 11.71
C ALA A 46 -5.35 0.75 12.35
N GLU A 47 -6.61 0.89 12.78
CA GLU A 47 -7.40 -0.21 13.37
C GLU A 47 -7.61 -1.35 12.36
N LYS A 48 -8.07 -1.03 11.13
CA LYS A 48 -8.26 -2.02 10.07
C LYS A 48 -6.95 -2.67 9.66
N THR A 49 -5.88 -1.87 9.56
CA THR A 49 -4.53 -2.35 9.26
C THR A 49 -4.05 -3.33 10.32
N LEU A 50 -4.21 -2.99 11.59
CA LEU A 50 -3.85 -3.88 12.72
C LEU A 50 -4.58 -5.21 12.63
N ALA A 51 -5.89 -5.19 12.44
CA ALA A 51 -6.70 -6.41 12.34
C ALA A 51 -6.24 -7.32 11.18
N LEU A 52 -5.94 -6.75 10.00
CA LEU A 52 -5.45 -7.50 8.85
C LEU A 52 -4.05 -8.10 9.09
N ILE A 53 -3.15 -7.34 9.73
CA ILE A 53 -1.81 -7.85 10.09
C ILE A 53 -1.92 -9.00 11.08
N GLN A 54 -2.72 -8.85 12.14
CA GLN A 54 -2.92 -9.88 13.15
C GLN A 54 -3.52 -11.14 12.52
N ARG A 55 -4.55 -10.97 11.68
CA ARG A 55 -5.12 -12.09 10.95
C ARG A 55 -4.10 -12.81 10.05
N THR A 56 -3.22 -12.06 9.37
CA THR A 56 -2.16 -12.68 8.56
C THR A 56 -1.19 -13.48 9.42
N LYS A 57 -0.80 -12.94 10.58
CA LYS A 57 0.11 -13.63 11.53
C LYS A 57 -0.47 -14.89 12.16
N GLU A 58 -1.79 -14.97 12.31
CA GLU A 58 -2.46 -16.20 12.72
C GLU A 58 -2.35 -17.33 11.68
N LEU A 59 -2.19 -16.97 10.40
CA LEU A 59 -2.19 -17.89 9.26
C LEU A 59 -0.78 -18.29 8.79
N THR A 60 0.26 -17.49 9.17
CA THR A 60 1.64 -17.75 8.75
C THR A 60 2.65 -17.22 9.74
N ASP A 61 3.71 -17.97 9.96
CA ASP A 61 4.97 -17.56 10.63
C ASP A 61 6.06 -17.11 9.64
N LYS A 62 5.77 -17.15 8.34
CA LYS A 62 6.70 -16.80 7.27
C LYS A 62 6.73 -15.31 7.00
N PRO A 63 7.81 -14.79 6.40
CA PRO A 63 7.88 -13.39 6.01
C PRO A 63 6.73 -13.00 5.07
N PHE A 64 6.16 -11.84 5.31
CA PHE A 64 5.24 -11.17 4.39
C PHE A 64 5.50 -9.66 4.40
N ALA A 65 5.14 -8.99 3.32
CA ALA A 65 5.23 -7.54 3.20
C ALA A 65 3.89 -6.87 3.55
N VAL A 66 3.97 -5.64 4.04
CA VAL A 66 2.83 -4.72 4.14
C VAL A 66 3.03 -3.59 3.14
N ASN A 67 2.03 -3.33 2.29
CA ASN A 67 2.09 -2.32 1.25
C ASN A 67 1.34 -1.06 1.65
N LEU A 68 2.01 0.08 1.53
CA LEU A 68 1.53 1.42 1.82
C LEU A 68 1.43 2.27 0.55
N PHE A 69 0.53 3.26 0.55
CA PHE A 69 0.43 4.27 -0.49
C PHE A 69 1.12 5.55 -0.02
N ALA A 70 2.21 5.94 -0.71
CA ALA A 70 3.03 7.10 -0.34
C ALA A 70 2.59 8.41 -1.01
N HIS A 71 1.41 8.43 -1.67
CA HIS A 71 0.89 9.66 -2.27
C HIS A 71 0.50 10.70 -1.19
N PRO A 72 0.64 11.98 -1.50
CA PRO A 72 0.18 13.04 -0.61
C PRO A 72 -1.35 13.02 -0.50
N ILE A 73 -1.86 13.28 0.70
CA ILE A 73 -3.29 13.44 0.93
C ILE A 73 -3.61 14.93 0.85
N PRO A 74 -4.69 15.34 0.16
CA PRO A 74 -5.13 16.72 0.15
C PRO A 74 -5.39 17.23 1.57
N ALA A 75 -4.81 18.36 1.92
CA ALA A 75 -5.02 19.00 3.23
C ALA A 75 -6.44 19.55 3.38
N VAL A 76 -7.07 19.94 2.27
CA VAL A 76 -8.44 20.48 2.22
C VAL A 76 -9.13 19.93 0.99
N VAL A 77 -10.38 19.53 1.16
CA VAL A 77 -11.28 19.17 0.05
C VAL A 77 -12.10 20.42 -0.27
N ASP A 78 -12.09 20.85 -1.54
CA ASP A 78 -12.97 21.94 -1.97
C ASP A 78 -14.43 21.43 -1.97
N GLU A 79 -15.24 21.99 -1.10
CA GLU A 79 -16.63 21.57 -0.91
C GLU A 79 -17.49 21.85 -2.15
N ASN A 80 -17.20 22.91 -2.90
CA ASN A 80 -17.97 23.24 -4.10
C ASN A 80 -17.65 22.24 -5.23
N GLU A 81 -16.38 21.92 -5.42
CA GLU A 81 -15.96 20.91 -6.40
C GLU A 81 -16.49 19.52 -6.05
N PHE A 82 -16.48 19.17 -4.76
CA PHE A 82 -17.02 17.90 -4.27
C PHE A 82 -18.52 17.79 -4.54
N ASN A 83 -19.30 18.84 -4.19
CA ASN A 83 -20.74 18.86 -4.41
C ASN A 83 -21.09 18.85 -5.90
N ALA A 84 -20.37 19.61 -6.73
CA ALA A 84 -20.56 19.61 -8.18
C ALA A 84 -20.30 18.23 -8.80
N MET A 85 -19.31 17.50 -8.31
CA MET A 85 -19.03 16.13 -8.76
C MET A 85 -20.15 15.17 -8.33
N GLN A 86 -20.68 15.29 -7.11
CA GLN A 86 -21.78 14.46 -6.64
C GLN A 86 -23.06 14.71 -7.47
N ASP A 87 -23.36 15.97 -7.78
CA ASP A 87 -24.50 16.32 -8.62
C ASP A 87 -24.37 15.75 -10.03
N PHE A 88 -23.16 15.85 -10.61
CA PHE A 88 -22.85 15.23 -11.91
C PHE A 88 -23.05 13.70 -11.87
N LEU A 89 -22.51 13.02 -10.87
CA LEU A 89 -22.68 11.56 -10.73
C LEU A 89 -24.14 11.17 -10.53
N SER A 90 -24.89 11.94 -9.72
CA SER A 90 -26.30 11.69 -9.51
C SER A 90 -27.11 11.82 -10.79
N GLN A 91 -26.83 12.85 -11.61
CA GLN A 91 -27.49 13.03 -12.91
C GLN A 91 -27.16 11.87 -13.86
N LEU A 92 -25.88 11.49 -13.96
CA LEU A 92 -25.44 10.40 -14.81
C LEU A 92 -26.11 9.07 -14.42
N CYS A 93 -26.12 8.74 -13.14
CA CYS A 93 -26.71 7.50 -12.63
C CYS A 93 -28.24 7.47 -12.73
N THR A 94 -28.91 8.62 -12.58
CA THR A 94 -30.38 8.72 -12.72
C THR A 94 -30.83 8.31 -14.11
N THR A 95 -30.04 8.59 -15.15
CA THR A 95 -30.31 8.19 -16.53
C THR A 95 -30.42 6.66 -16.68
N ASP A 96 -29.67 5.92 -15.87
CA ASP A 96 -29.65 4.46 -15.87
C ASP A 96 -30.47 3.84 -14.72
N GLY A 97 -31.28 4.66 -14.02
CA GLY A 97 -32.14 4.22 -12.92
C GLY A 97 -31.38 3.84 -11.64
N ILE A 98 -30.12 4.25 -11.51
CA ILE A 98 -29.28 3.99 -10.35
C ILE A 98 -29.43 5.14 -9.36
N GLN A 99 -29.78 4.84 -8.11
CA GLN A 99 -29.79 5.83 -7.04
C GLN A 99 -28.40 5.97 -6.44
N VAL A 100 -27.92 7.22 -6.36
CA VAL A 100 -26.65 7.58 -5.71
C VAL A 100 -26.96 8.30 -4.41
N GLU A 101 -26.46 7.77 -3.30
CA GLU A 101 -26.54 8.44 -2.01
C GLU A 101 -25.48 9.55 -1.94
N GLN A 102 -25.91 10.79 -1.78
CA GLN A 102 -25.00 11.91 -1.60
C GLN A 102 -24.37 11.86 -0.21
N GLN A 103 -23.08 12.17 -0.15
CA GLN A 103 -22.33 12.18 1.09
C GLN A 103 -21.90 13.60 1.46
N ALA A 104 -21.82 13.90 2.74
CA ALA A 104 -21.27 15.16 3.21
C ALA A 104 -19.73 15.09 3.24
N VAL A 105 -19.07 16.23 2.90
CA VAL A 105 -17.61 16.33 2.86
C VAL A 105 -16.96 15.93 4.19
N ASP A 106 -17.61 16.25 5.31
CA ASP A 106 -17.12 15.92 6.65
C ASP A 106 -17.11 14.43 6.98
N LYS A 107 -17.76 13.60 6.15
CA LYS A 107 -17.71 12.13 6.24
C LYS A 107 -16.56 11.50 5.49
N LEU A 108 -15.90 12.26 4.60
CA LEU A 108 -14.71 11.75 3.93
C LEU A 108 -13.60 11.52 4.94
N ARG A 109 -12.95 10.37 4.82
CA ARG A 109 -11.79 10.00 5.64
C ARG A 109 -10.66 9.57 4.74
N PHE A 110 -9.56 10.29 4.82
CA PHE A 110 -8.31 9.95 4.15
C PHE A 110 -7.29 9.55 5.22
N TYR A 111 -6.61 8.46 5.02
CA TYR A 111 -5.59 7.95 5.93
C TYR A 111 -4.22 8.00 5.26
N SER A 112 -3.28 8.68 5.92
CA SER A 112 -1.90 8.74 5.47
C SER A 112 -1.17 7.45 5.82
N TYR A 113 -0.19 7.06 4.99
CA TYR A 113 0.72 5.98 5.35
C TYR A 113 1.46 6.27 6.67
N LYS A 114 1.67 7.55 7.01
CA LYS A 114 2.31 7.97 8.27
C LYS A 114 1.53 7.50 9.50
N ASP A 115 0.21 7.50 9.42
CA ASP A 115 -0.67 7.07 10.50
C ASP A 115 -0.49 5.57 10.81
N LEU A 116 0.09 4.81 9.86
CA LEU A 116 0.29 3.37 9.97
C LEU A 116 1.67 2.97 10.48
N ILE A 117 2.67 3.86 10.45
CA ILE A 117 4.07 3.54 10.82
C ILE A 117 4.15 2.94 12.23
N SER A 118 3.49 3.55 13.22
CA SER A 118 3.49 3.05 14.60
C SER A 118 2.91 1.65 14.72
N THR A 119 1.85 1.36 13.97
CA THR A 119 1.23 0.02 13.91
C THR A 119 2.19 -1.00 13.31
N LEU A 120 2.89 -0.66 12.21
CA LEU A 120 3.86 -1.56 11.59
C LEU A 120 5.01 -1.91 12.55
N ILE A 121 5.46 -0.93 13.31
CA ILE A 121 6.53 -1.11 14.30
C ILE A 121 6.07 -1.98 15.46
N SER A 122 4.93 -1.67 16.07
CA SER A 122 4.37 -2.44 17.18
C SER A 122 4.10 -3.90 16.79
N GLU A 123 3.72 -4.12 15.56
CA GLU A 123 3.52 -5.44 14.97
C GLU A 123 4.82 -6.07 14.41
N ASN A 124 5.97 -5.42 14.60
CA ASN A 124 7.28 -5.93 14.17
C ASN A 124 7.31 -6.36 12.67
N ILE A 125 6.67 -5.58 11.80
CA ILE A 125 6.68 -5.83 10.36
C ILE A 125 8.08 -5.61 9.80
N LYS A 126 8.63 -6.62 9.12
CA LYS A 126 10.01 -6.62 8.62
C LYS A 126 10.15 -6.30 7.14
N VAL A 127 9.07 -6.28 6.38
CA VAL A 127 9.11 -5.88 4.97
C VAL A 127 7.98 -4.89 4.71
N VAL A 128 8.33 -3.69 4.28
CA VAL A 128 7.37 -2.62 3.96
C VAL A 128 7.58 -2.18 2.52
N SER A 129 6.54 -2.21 1.73
CA SER A 129 6.58 -1.73 0.35
C SER A 129 5.74 -0.48 0.17
N PHE A 130 6.16 0.39 -0.78
CA PHE A 130 5.51 1.65 -1.09
C PHE A 130 5.13 1.72 -2.55
N THR A 131 3.92 2.21 -2.82
CA THR A 131 3.38 2.49 -4.16
C THR A 131 2.84 3.93 -4.19
N PHE A 132 2.75 4.53 -5.36
CA PHE A 132 2.22 5.88 -5.61
C PHE A 132 3.02 7.00 -4.94
N GLY A 133 4.33 6.94 -5.03
CA GLY A 133 5.21 8.00 -4.55
C GLY A 133 6.37 7.50 -3.70
N VAL A 134 7.03 8.45 -3.06
CA VAL A 134 8.23 8.22 -2.25
C VAL A 134 7.91 8.64 -0.80
N PRO A 135 8.10 7.77 0.19
CA PRO A 135 7.89 8.15 1.59
C PRO A 135 8.90 9.21 2.01
N ASP A 136 8.56 9.99 3.05
CA ASP A 136 9.46 11.00 3.59
C ASP A 136 10.62 10.37 4.37
N ASP A 137 11.66 11.18 4.61
CA ASP A 137 12.90 10.74 5.25
C ASP A 137 12.65 10.26 6.69
N GLU A 138 11.79 10.93 7.43
CA GLU A 138 11.45 10.55 8.81
C GLU A 138 10.84 9.13 8.87
N SER A 139 9.87 8.84 8.01
CA SER A 139 9.25 7.51 7.93
C SER A 139 10.26 6.44 7.54
N ILE A 140 11.16 6.74 6.59
CA ILE A 140 12.24 5.85 6.18
C ILE A 140 13.17 5.54 7.35
N GLU A 141 13.63 6.57 8.05
CA GLU A 141 14.54 6.44 9.19
C GLU A 141 13.93 5.61 10.31
N ILE A 142 12.67 5.88 10.66
CA ILE A 142 11.95 5.13 11.71
C ILE A 142 11.81 3.66 11.34
N LEU A 143 11.40 3.34 10.12
CA LEU A 143 11.25 1.96 9.67
C LEU A 143 12.59 1.22 9.63
N LYS A 144 13.65 1.87 9.15
CA LYS A 144 15.01 1.30 9.12
C LYS A 144 15.59 1.09 10.52
N ALA A 145 15.34 2.01 11.46
CA ALA A 145 15.72 1.83 12.86
C ALA A 145 15.08 0.57 13.48
N ASN A 146 13.89 0.19 12.98
CA ASN A 146 13.20 -1.05 13.34
C ASN A 146 13.59 -2.26 12.45
N GLN A 147 14.67 -2.12 11.67
CA GLN A 147 15.22 -3.19 10.82
C GLN A 147 14.24 -3.67 9.73
N ALA A 148 13.35 -2.81 9.26
CA ALA A 148 12.48 -3.12 8.15
C ALA A 148 13.24 -3.01 6.82
N ILE A 149 13.00 -3.95 5.93
CA ILE A 149 13.42 -3.93 4.52
C ILE A 149 12.40 -3.09 3.76
N LEU A 150 12.87 -2.06 3.06
CA LEU A 150 12.02 -1.11 2.35
C LEU A 150 12.06 -1.36 0.84
N ILE A 151 10.89 -1.49 0.23
CA ILE A 151 10.72 -1.72 -1.21
C ILE A 151 9.96 -0.54 -1.79
N GLY A 152 10.58 0.21 -2.71
CA GLY A 152 9.92 1.26 -3.47
C GLY A 152 9.40 0.75 -4.82
N THR A 153 8.39 1.40 -5.39
CA THR A 153 7.91 1.13 -6.74
C THR A 153 8.26 2.28 -7.67
N ALA A 154 8.87 2.00 -8.81
CA ALA A 154 9.26 2.96 -9.84
C ALA A 154 8.67 2.57 -11.19
N THR A 155 8.17 3.55 -11.92
CA THR A 155 7.69 3.40 -13.31
C THR A 155 8.62 4.07 -14.31
N SER A 156 9.64 4.79 -13.82
CA SER A 156 10.67 5.47 -14.60
C SER A 156 12.06 5.31 -13.99
N ALA A 157 13.09 5.56 -14.79
CA ALA A 157 14.47 5.55 -14.33
C ALA A 157 14.75 6.67 -13.32
N GLU A 158 14.07 7.80 -13.44
CA GLU A 158 14.18 8.93 -12.53
C GLU A 158 13.63 8.59 -11.16
N GLU A 159 12.47 7.98 -11.09
CA GLU A 159 11.88 7.49 -9.83
C GLU A 159 12.77 6.45 -9.16
N ALA A 160 13.32 5.50 -9.92
CA ALA A 160 14.23 4.50 -9.39
C ALA A 160 15.48 5.15 -8.77
N LYS A 161 16.07 6.18 -9.40
CA LYS A 161 17.20 6.93 -8.83
C LYS A 161 16.84 7.70 -7.56
N ILE A 162 15.62 8.24 -7.49
CA ILE A 162 15.13 8.92 -6.28
C ILE A 162 15.01 7.91 -5.14
N LEU A 163 14.38 6.78 -5.39
CA LEU A 163 14.20 5.72 -4.39
C LEU A 163 15.55 5.15 -3.91
N ASP A 164 16.51 4.95 -4.81
CA ASP A 164 17.87 4.51 -4.46
C ASP A 164 18.57 5.54 -3.55
N LYS A 165 18.52 6.82 -3.90
CA LYS A 165 19.08 7.91 -3.07
C LYS A 165 18.42 8.03 -1.70
N LYS A 166 17.13 7.74 -1.61
CA LYS A 166 16.38 7.66 -0.35
C LYS A 166 16.72 6.40 0.47
N GLY A 167 17.52 5.50 -0.12
CA GLY A 167 18.03 4.31 0.56
C GLY A 167 17.01 3.18 0.64
N MET A 168 16.12 3.03 -0.34
CA MET A 168 15.33 1.80 -0.45
C MET A 168 16.24 0.59 -0.64
N ASP A 169 15.93 -0.50 0.05
CA ASP A 169 16.74 -1.72 -0.02
C ASP A 169 16.49 -2.48 -1.32
N MET A 170 15.28 -2.30 -1.88
CA MET A 170 14.85 -2.89 -3.14
C MET A 170 13.95 -1.91 -3.90
N ILE A 171 13.93 -2.05 -5.22
CA ILE A 171 13.08 -1.26 -6.11
C ILE A 171 12.35 -2.20 -7.05
N THR A 172 11.01 -2.17 -7.00
CA THR A 172 10.15 -2.82 -7.98
C THR A 172 10.04 -1.91 -9.20
N VAL A 173 10.46 -2.37 -10.36
CA VAL A 173 10.32 -1.62 -11.61
C VAL A 173 9.07 -2.11 -12.34
N GLN A 174 8.12 -1.20 -12.55
CA GLN A 174 6.86 -1.52 -13.21
C GLN A 174 6.93 -1.16 -14.69
N GLY A 175 6.86 -2.17 -15.55
CA GLY A 175 6.75 -1.99 -17.00
C GLY A 175 5.34 -1.55 -17.42
N ILE A 176 5.21 -1.11 -18.69
CA ILE A 176 3.93 -0.67 -19.25
C ILE A 176 2.94 -1.84 -19.42
N GLU A 177 3.46 -3.05 -19.51
CA GLU A 177 2.68 -4.30 -19.64
C GLU A 177 2.11 -4.80 -18.30
N ALA A 178 2.54 -4.22 -17.18
CA ALA A 178 2.06 -4.62 -15.88
C ALA A 178 0.56 -4.34 -15.74
N GLY A 179 -0.17 -5.31 -15.21
CA GLY A 179 -1.58 -5.14 -14.88
C GLY A 179 -1.80 -4.32 -13.61
N GLY A 180 -3.06 -3.96 -13.36
CA GLY A 180 -3.45 -3.18 -12.18
C GLY A 180 -3.15 -1.68 -12.32
N HIS A 181 -3.08 -1.02 -11.17
CA HIS A 181 -2.77 0.41 -11.13
C HIS A 181 -1.30 0.68 -11.50
N ARG A 182 -1.08 1.77 -12.21
CA ARG A 182 0.28 2.29 -12.42
C ARG A 182 0.79 2.90 -11.13
N GLY A 183 2.06 2.64 -10.79
CA GLY A 183 2.66 3.00 -9.51
C GLY A 183 3.05 4.48 -9.35
N SER A 184 2.84 5.29 -10.40
CA SER A 184 3.10 6.74 -10.41
C SER A 184 1.99 7.49 -11.13
#